data_a7577cd1a7a8236466a02d341cd06986
#
_entry.id   a7577cd1a7a8236466a02d341cd06986
#
_cell.length_a   1.000
_cell.length_b   1.000
_cell.length_c   1.000
_cell.angle_alpha   90.00
_cell.angle_beta   90.00
_cell.angle_gamma   90.00
#
_symmetry.space_group_name_H-M   'P 1'
#
loop_
_entity.id
_entity.type
_entity.pdbx_description
1 polymer ?
#
loop_
_entity_poly.entity_id
_entity_poly.type
_entity_poly.pdbx_seq_one_letter_code
_entity_poly.pdbx_strand_id
1 'polypeptide(L)'
;SAVGTFATGWLATQLYKKHPGAIAWVPGIGLALSIPFYIFAFTTENLFYAALGLVIAGFVKYGYIAAQYTIGQGVVTMRVRAMATAVLLFIANLIGYGFGPLFIGAISDVFFINGITEVGIAADELTRNQCHPRAIAELSDNLQTVCGEVYSQSLQSAMVIMASLYAASSLFFLITWRRLDKDMVDRNPS
;
A
#
# COMPACT_ATOMS: atom_id res chain seq x y z
N SER A 1 11.74 2.51 -6.43
CA SER A 1 11.70 2.18 -4.97
C SER A 1 12.99 2.61 -4.25
N ALA A 2 14.19 2.16 -4.69
CA ALA A 2 15.46 2.47 -4.01
C ALA A 2 15.72 3.98 -3.86
N VAL A 3 15.52 4.76 -4.93
CA VAL A 3 15.72 6.21 -4.91
C VAL A 3 14.75 6.91 -3.95
N GLY A 4 13.48 6.49 -3.91
CA GLY A 4 12.48 7.03 -2.99
C GLY A 4 12.83 6.75 -1.53
N THR A 5 13.25 5.51 -1.21
CA THR A 5 13.69 5.13 0.14
C THR A 5 14.91 5.94 0.57
N PHE A 6 15.90 6.10 -0.32
CA PHE A 6 17.11 6.89 -0.04
C PHE A 6 16.78 8.37 0.19
N ALA A 7 16.04 8.99 -0.72
CA ALA A 7 15.70 10.41 -0.65
C ALA A 7 14.89 10.74 0.62
N THR A 8 13.88 9.92 0.92
CA THR A 8 13.02 10.15 2.09
C THR A 8 13.75 9.82 3.39
N GLY A 9 14.59 8.78 3.41
CA GLY A 9 15.45 8.46 4.54
C GLY A 9 16.48 9.56 4.83
N TRP A 10 17.11 10.10 3.78
CA TRP A 10 18.04 11.24 3.91
C TRP A 10 17.31 12.48 4.44
N LEU A 11 16.13 12.80 3.89
CA LEU A 11 15.31 13.94 4.34
C LEU A 11 14.90 13.77 5.82
N ALA A 12 14.41 12.60 6.21
CA ALA A 12 14.05 12.30 7.60
C ALA A 12 15.26 12.45 8.54
N THR A 13 16.46 12.01 8.12
CA THR A 13 17.69 12.14 8.91
C THR A 13 18.14 13.58 9.06
N GLN A 14 18.03 14.40 8.01
CA GLN A 14 18.37 15.83 8.11
C GLN A 14 17.39 16.59 9.02
N LEU A 15 16.09 16.28 8.90
CA LEU A 15 15.06 16.88 9.74
C LEU A 15 15.13 16.39 11.19
N TYR A 16 15.58 15.16 11.43
CA TYR A 16 15.77 14.59 12.75
C TYR A 16 16.74 15.42 13.61
N LYS A 17 17.77 16.02 13.00
CA LYS A 17 18.73 16.89 13.71
C LYS A 17 18.06 18.12 14.34
N LYS A 18 16.94 18.60 13.75
CA LYS A 18 16.18 19.76 14.22
C LYS A 18 14.94 19.34 15.03
N HIS A 19 14.28 18.26 14.61
CA HIS A 19 13.05 17.77 15.20
C HIS A 19 13.11 16.25 15.34
N PRO A 20 13.28 15.73 16.54
CA PRO A 20 13.45 14.29 16.80
C PRO A 20 12.31 13.41 16.28
N GLY A 21 11.10 13.94 16.27
CA GLY A 21 9.93 13.23 15.73
C GLY A 21 9.89 13.09 14.20
N ALA A 22 10.85 13.69 13.45
CA ALA A 22 10.86 13.68 11.99
C ALA A 22 10.89 12.26 11.40
N ILE A 23 11.50 11.30 12.09
CA ILE A 23 11.53 9.90 11.68
C ILE A 23 10.12 9.30 11.57
N ALA A 24 9.15 9.80 12.35
CA ALA A 24 7.78 9.31 12.31
C ALA A 24 6.87 10.17 11.41
N TRP A 25 6.91 11.50 11.52
CA TRP A 25 5.95 12.33 10.79
C TRP A 25 6.29 12.45 9.30
N VAL A 26 7.56 12.44 8.89
CA VAL A 26 7.94 12.50 7.46
C VAL A 26 7.35 11.32 6.67
N PRO A 27 7.53 10.05 7.07
CA PRO A 27 6.89 8.95 6.37
C PRO A 27 5.36 8.94 6.52
N GLY A 28 4.82 9.42 7.64
CA GLY A 28 3.38 9.59 7.83
C GLY A 28 2.77 10.52 6.79
N ILE A 29 3.35 11.70 6.57
CA ILE A 29 2.94 12.63 5.52
C ILE A 29 3.18 12.03 4.13
N GLY A 30 4.31 11.34 3.92
CA GLY A 30 4.59 10.66 2.66
C GLY A 30 3.52 9.64 2.27
N LEU A 31 3.07 8.82 3.23
CA LEU A 31 1.98 7.87 3.02
C LEU A 31 0.67 8.59 2.69
N ALA A 32 0.29 9.64 3.43
CA ALA A 32 -0.90 10.43 3.14
C ALA A 32 -0.86 11.05 1.74
N LEU A 33 0.28 11.63 1.37
CA LEU A 33 0.47 12.27 0.06
C LEU A 33 0.45 11.26 -1.09
N SER A 34 0.83 10.01 -0.85
CA SER A 34 0.79 8.96 -1.88
C SER A 34 -0.63 8.55 -2.27
N ILE A 35 -1.64 8.73 -1.39
CA ILE A 35 -3.02 8.30 -1.62
C ILE A 35 -3.63 8.94 -2.89
N PRO A 36 -3.65 10.29 -3.05
CA PRO A 36 -4.26 10.91 -4.22
C PRO A 36 -3.57 10.49 -5.52
N PHE A 37 -2.24 10.26 -5.50
CA PHE A 37 -1.52 9.78 -6.67
C PHE A 37 -1.89 8.32 -7.03
N TYR A 38 -2.12 7.45 -6.03
CA TYR A 38 -2.61 6.10 -6.29
C TYR A 38 -4.04 6.11 -6.82
N ILE A 39 -4.95 6.91 -6.22
CA ILE A 39 -6.31 7.04 -6.71
C ILE A 39 -6.30 7.53 -8.17
N PHE A 40 -5.56 8.60 -8.46
CA PHE A 40 -5.41 9.12 -9.81
C PHE A 40 -4.87 8.06 -10.78
N ALA A 41 -3.82 7.32 -10.38
CA ALA A 41 -3.21 6.30 -11.22
C ALA A 41 -4.16 5.13 -11.54
N PHE A 42 -5.01 4.75 -10.58
CA PHE A 42 -5.96 3.63 -10.77
C PHE A 42 -7.24 4.04 -11.48
N THR A 43 -7.61 5.34 -11.49
CA THR A 43 -8.83 5.83 -12.13
C THR A 43 -8.61 6.42 -13.52
N THR A 44 -7.37 6.70 -13.91
CA THR A 44 -7.07 7.27 -15.23
C THR A 44 -7.01 6.18 -16.31
N GLU A 45 -7.62 6.44 -17.46
CA GLU A 45 -7.61 5.53 -18.62
C GLU A 45 -6.30 5.58 -19.42
N ASN A 46 -5.56 6.68 -19.30
CA ASN A 46 -4.33 6.88 -20.05
C ASN A 46 -3.15 6.19 -19.35
N LEU A 47 -2.59 5.17 -19.99
CA LEU A 47 -1.49 4.35 -19.48
C LEU A 47 -0.27 5.19 -19.07
N PHE A 48 0.06 6.25 -19.81
CA PHE A 48 1.20 7.11 -19.49
C PHE A 48 0.99 7.85 -18.17
N TYR A 49 -0.18 8.47 -17.99
CA TYR A 49 -0.51 9.17 -16.74
C TYR A 49 -0.69 8.21 -15.56
N ALA A 50 -1.23 7.01 -15.81
CA ALA A 50 -1.28 5.96 -14.79
C ALA A 50 0.11 5.56 -14.32
N ALA A 51 1.03 5.30 -15.24
CA ALA A 51 2.42 4.96 -14.93
C ALA A 51 3.13 6.10 -14.18
N LEU A 52 2.96 7.35 -14.61
CA LEU A 52 3.52 8.52 -13.94
C LEU A 52 3.00 8.66 -12.50
N GLY A 53 1.69 8.51 -12.31
CA GLY A 53 1.06 8.52 -10.98
C GLY A 53 1.61 7.44 -10.07
N LEU A 54 1.77 6.20 -10.56
CA LEU A 54 2.37 5.09 -9.80
C LEU A 54 3.83 5.34 -9.43
N VAL A 55 4.62 5.93 -10.33
CA VAL A 55 6.02 6.27 -10.05
C VAL A 55 6.12 7.31 -8.95
N ILE A 56 5.32 8.39 -9.02
CA ILE A 56 5.30 9.45 -8.01
C ILE A 56 4.80 8.89 -6.66
N ALA A 57 3.69 8.18 -6.67
CA ALA A 57 3.13 7.55 -5.46
C ALA A 57 4.14 6.60 -4.81
N GLY A 58 4.80 5.76 -5.61
CA GLY A 58 5.84 4.85 -5.16
C GLY A 58 7.04 5.59 -4.57
N PHE A 59 7.53 6.64 -5.24
CA PHE A 59 8.65 7.44 -4.76
C PHE A 59 8.38 8.02 -3.35
N VAL A 60 7.22 8.62 -3.16
CA VAL A 60 6.84 9.28 -1.91
C VAL A 60 6.55 8.26 -0.79
N LYS A 61 5.89 7.15 -1.14
CA LYS A 61 5.51 6.11 -0.18
C LYS A 61 6.71 5.41 0.46
N TYR A 62 7.73 5.05 -0.33
CA TYR A 62 8.80 4.15 0.12
C TYR A 62 9.65 4.65 1.30
N GLY A 63 9.48 5.91 1.69
CA GLY A 63 10.10 6.47 2.90
C GLY A 63 9.71 5.78 4.21
N TYR A 64 8.54 5.12 4.27
CA TYR A 64 8.09 4.42 5.48
C TYR A 64 9.01 3.24 5.85
N ILE A 65 9.68 2.61 4.87
CA ILE A 65 10.55 1.45 5.12
C ILE A 65 11.71 1.83 6.04
N ALA A 66 12.42 2.93 5.73
CA ALA A 66 13.53 3.40 6.56
C ALA A 66 13.06 3.74 7.98
N ALA A 67 11.92 4.43 8.11
CA ALA A 67 11.34 4.81 9.39
C ALA A 67 10.90 3.60 10.22
N GLN A 68 10.26 2.61 9.61
CA GLN A 68 9.82 1.39 10.28
C GLN A 68 10.98 0.67 10.98
N TYR A 69 12.12 0.52 10.29
CA TYR A 69 13.29 -0.12 10.88
C TYR A 69 13.95 0.76 11.94
N THR A 70 14.08 2.06 11.69
CA THR A 70 14.70 2.98 12.64
C THR A 70 13.89 3.05 13.94
N ILE A 71 12.58 3.16 13.86
CA ILE A 71 11.69 3.17 15.03
C ILE A 71 11.74 1.82 15.73
N GLY A 72 11.56 0.72 14.99
CA GLY A 72 11.54 -0.62 15.56
C GLY A 72 12.83 -1.02 16.27
N GLN A 73 13.98 -0.56 15.79
CA GLN A 73 15.27 -0.77 16.44
C GLN A 73 15.54 0.22 17.56
N GLY A 74 15.00 1.43 17.50
CA GLY A 74 15.23 2.49 18.46
C GLY A 74 14.49 2.30 19.80
N VAL A 75 13.37 1.55 19.79
CA VAL A 75 12.58 1.28 21.01
C VAL A 75 13.04 0.03 21.78
N VAL A 76 14.06 -0.69 21.28
CA VAL A 76 14.59 -1.90 21.92
C VAL A 76 16.05 -1.75 22.27
N THR A 77 16.51 -2.49 23.29
CA THR A 77 17.92 -2.50 23.69
C THR A 77 18.82 -3.14 22.63
N MET A 78 20.10 -2.77 22.60
CA MET A 78 21.09 -3.25 21.62
C MET A 78 21.11 -4.80 21.48
N ARG A 79 20.91 -5.52 22.59
CA ARG A 79 20.99 -6.99 22.62
C ARG A 79 19.90 -7.68 21.79
N VAL A 80 18.72 -7.05 21.66
CA VAL A 80 17.55 -7.66 20.98
C VAL A 80 17.19 -6.99 19.65
N ARG A 81 17.98 -6.01 19.17
CA ARG A 81 17.71 -5.28 17.92
C ARG A 81 17.59 -6.21 16.70
N ALA A 82 18.48 -7.20 16.59
CA ALA A 82 18.42 -8.16 15.49
C ALA A 82 17.13 -9.00 15.51
N MET A 83 16.74 -9.44 16.73
CA MET A 83 15.49 -10.20 16.90
C MET A 83 14.25 -9.34 16.59
N ALA A 84 14.22 -8.09 17.06
CA ALA A 84 13.13 -7.16 16.75
C ALA A 84 12.99 -6.92 15.23
N THR A 85 14.12 -6.74 14.53
CA THR A 85 14.12 -6.59 13.07
C THR A 85 13.61 -7.85 12.37
N ALA A 86 14.00 -9.04 12.82
CA ALA A 86 13.55 -10.30 12.27
C ALA A 86 12.03 -10.49 12.45
N VAL A 87 11.50 -10.16 13.63
CA VAL A 87 10.05 -10.21 13.91
C VAL A 87 9.29 -9.21 13.05
N LEU A 88 9.76 -7.97 12.93
CA LEU A 88 9.15 -6.97 12.06
C LEU A 88 9.11 -7.42 10.60
N LEU A 89 10.22 -7.97 10.08
CA LEU A 89 10.28 -8.52 8.72
C LEU A 89 9.33 -9.70 8.55
N PHE A 90 9.29 -10.62 9.51
CA PHE A 90 8.39 -11.77 9.46
C PHE A 90 6.93 -11.33 9.40
N ILE A 91 6.49 -10.44 10.28
CA ILE A 91 5.11 -9.93 10.30
C ILE A 91 4.78 -9.17 9.01
N ALA A 92 5.68 -8.27 8.56
CA ALA A 92 5.47 -7.48 7.36
C ALA A 92 5.36 -8.37 6.11
N ASN A 93 6.21 -9.40 5.99
CA ASN A 93 6.16 -10.32 4.85
C ASN A 93 4.95 -11.25 4.93
N LEU A 94 4.62 -11.78 6.10
CA LEU A 94 3.46 -12.66 6.28
C LEU A 94 2.17 -11.94 5.96
N ILE A 95 1.96 -10.74 6.51
CA ILE A 95 0.74 -9.96 6.29
C ILE A 95 0.76 -9.34 4.88
N GLY A 96 1.86 -8.68 4.50
CA GLY A 96 1.94 -7.94 3.23
C GLY A 96 1.96 -8.85 2.01
N TYR A 97 2.90 -9.78 1.94
CA TYR A 97 3.05 -10.67 0.78
C TYR A 97 2.21 -11.95 0.88
N GLY A 98 1.93 -12.43 2.11
CA GLY A 98 1.11 -13.62 2.29
C GLY A 98 -0.37 -13.32 2.12
N PHE A 99 -0.91 -12.45 2.94
CA PHE A 99 -2.35 -12.15 2.94
C PHE A 99 -2.77 -11.04 1.98
N GLY A 100 -1.86 -10.11 1.60
CA GLY A 100 -2.17 -8.98 0.73
C GLY A 100 -2.87 -9.37 -0.57
N PRO A 101 -2.33 -10.26 -1.39
CA PRO A 101 -2.97 -10.71 -2.63
C PRO A 101 -4.32 -11.38 -2.41
N LEU A 102 -4.48 -12.14 -1.31
CA LEU A 102 -5.76 -12.78 -0.96
C LEU A 102 -6.84 -11.75 -0.65
N PHE A 103 -6.52 -10.68 0.10
CA PHE A 103 -7.45 -9.59 0.38
C PHE A 103 -7.85 -8.83 -0.88
N ILE A 104 -6.89 -8.51 -1.75
CA ILE A 104 -7.18 -7.86 -3.03
C ILE A 104 -8.08 -8.74 -3.88
N GLY A 105 -7.79 -10.04 -3.96
CA GLY A 105 -8.61 -11.01 -4.67
C GLY A 105 -10.04 -11.06 -4.13
N ALA A 106 -10.21 -11.27 -2.83
CA ALA A 106 -11.52 -11.37 -2.19
C ALA A 106 -12.35 -10.07 -2.36
N ILE A 107 -11.76 -8.90 -2.18
CA ILE A 107 -12.44 -7.62 -2.39
C ILE A 107 -12.85 -7.47 -3.86
N SER A 108 -11.94 -7.77 -4.79
CA SER A 108 -12.22 -7.69 -6.22
C SER A 108 -13.30 -8.69 -6.65
N ASP A 109 -13.39 -9.88 -6.03
CA ASP A 109 -14.44 -10.86 -6.32
C ASP A 109 -15.82 -10.34 -5.91
N VAL A 110 -15.93 -9.67 -4.76
CA VAL A 110 -17.19 -9.05 -4.32
C VAL A 110 -17.65 -7.97 -5.31
N PHE A 111 -16.75 -7.09 -5.75
CA PHE A 111 -17.07 -6.06 -6.73
C PHE A 111 -17.40 -6.65 -8.10
N PHE A 112 -16.73 -7.72 -8.49
CA PHE A 112 -17.00 -8.42 -9.74
C PHE A 112 -18.40 -9.04 -9.76
N ILE A 113 -18.79 -9.74 -8.70
CA ILE A 113 -20.12 -10.34 -8.56
C ILE A 113 -21.21 -9.26 -8.62
N ASN A 114 -21.03 -8.15 -7.90
CA ASN A 114 -21.96 -7.04 -7.92
C ASN A 114 -22.08 -6.43 -9.33
N GLY A 115 -20.94 -6.17 -10.00
CA GLY A 115 -20.92 -5.59 -11.34
C GLY A 115 -21.59 -6.49 -12.40
N ILE A 116 -21.39 -7.81 -12.35
CA ILE A 116 -22.06 -8.76 -13.24
C ILE A 116 -23.57 -8.79 -12.99
N THR A 117 -23.98 -8.77 -11.74
CA THR A 117 -25.40 -8.78 -11.38
C THR A 117 -26.11 -7.49 -11.84
N GLU A 118 -25.44 -6.34 -11.79
CA GLU A 118 -25.97 -5.06 -12.31
C GLU A 118 -26.20 -5.10 -13.83
N VAL A 119 -25.41 -5.85 -14.58
CA VAL A 119 -25.57 -6.03 -16.03
C VAL A 119 -26.62 -7.11 -16.35
N GLY A 120 -27.23 -7.75 -15.34
CA GLY A 120 -28.29 -8.72 -15.51
C GLY A 120 -27.83 -10.15 -15.82
N ILE A 121 -26.55 -10.46 -15.58
CA ILE A 121 -25.99 -11.81 -15.70
C ILE A 121 -26.00 -12.45 -14.31
N ALA A 122 -26.48 -13.69 -14.20
CA ALA A 122 -26.48 -14.40 -12.94
C ALA A 122 -25.04 -14.74 -12.50
N ALA A 123 -24.77 -14.60 -11.20
CA ALA A 123 -23.42 -14.76 -10.63
C ALA A 123 -22.84 -16.19 -10.78
N ASP A 124 -23.69 -17.17 -11.07
CA ASP A 124 -23.35 -18.56 -11.34
C ASP A 124 -23.08 -18.85 -12.82
N GLU A 125 -23.53 -17.99 -13.73
CA GLU A 125 -23.33 -18.14 -15.18
C GLU A 125 -21.93 -17.70 -15.63
N LEU A 126 -21.31 -16.72 -14.94
CA LEU A 126 -20.03 -16.15 -15.34
C LEU A 126 -19.09 -15.98 -14.14
N THR A 127 -18.03 -16.77 -14.13
CA THR A 127 -17.01 -16.68 -13.08
C THR A 127 -15.91 -15.70 -13.46
N ARG A 128 -15.30 -15.04 -12.43
CA ARG A 128 -14.17 -14.14 -12.61
C ARG A 128 -13.00 -14.77 -13.38
N ASN A 129 -12.78 -16.07 -13.22
CA ASN A 129 -11.71 -16.79 -13.93
C ASN A 129 -11.94 -16.85 -15.45
N GLN A 130 -13.19 -16.90 -15.90
CA GLN A 130 -13.56 -16.85 -17.32
C GLN A 130 -13.39 -15.43 -17.90
N CYS A 131 -13.57 -14.39 -17.07
CA CYS A 131 -13.34 -13.00 -17.45
C CYS A 131 -11.86 -12.56 -17.32
N HIS A 132 -10.98 -13.44 -16.91
CA HIS A 132 -9.55 -13.12 -16.85
C HIS A 132 -8.99 -12.94 -18.27
N PRO A 133 -8.07 -11.96 -18.53
CA PRO A 133 -7.52 -11.67 -19.85
C PRO A 133 -6.96 -12.85 -20.63
N ARG A 134 -6.63 -13.95 -19.96
CA ARG A 134 -6.12 -15.18 -20.59
C ARG A 134 -7.22 -16.12 -21.05
N ALA A 135 -8.42 -16.04 -20.47
CA ALA A 135 -9.56 -16.93 -20.76
C ALA A 135 -10.67 -16.21 -21.55
N ILE A 136 -10.68 -14.89 -21.57
CA ILE A 136 -11.73 -14.06 -22.18
C ILE A 136 -11.91 -14.33 -23.69
N ALA A 137 -10.85 -14.75 -24.37
CA ALA A 137 -10.88 -15.05 -25.81
C ALA A 137 -11.79 -16.23 -26.18
N GLU A 138 -12.19 -17.07 -25.24
CA GLU A 138 -13.08 -18.23 -25.46
C GLU A 138 -14.57 -17.84 -25.36
N LEU A 139 -14.89 -16.60 -24.93
CA LEU A 139 -16.24 -16.10 -24.78
C LEU A 139 -16.75 -15.45 -26.09
N SER A 140 -18.06 -15.30 -26.22
CA SER A 140 -18.67 -14.53 -27.33
C SER A 140 -18.32 -13.04 -27.25
N ASP A 141 -18.23 -12.34 -28.37
CA ASP A 141 -17.75 -10.93 -28.44
C ASP A 141 -18.49 -9.99 -27.50
N ASN A 142 -19.78 -10.13 -27.31
CA ASN A 142 -20.56 -9.33 -26.38
C ASN A 142 -20.16 -9.61 -24.92
N LEU A 143 -19.93 -10.87 -24.57
CA LEU A 143 -19.49 -11.25 -23.23
C LEU A 143 -18.06 -10.84 -22.97
N GLN A 144 -17.18 -10.83 -23.97
CA GLN A 144 -15.81 -10.35 -23.84
C GLN A 144 -15.76 -8.89 -23.41
N THR A 145 -16.57 -8.03 -24.03
CA THR A 145 -16.61 -6.60 -23.71
C THR A 145 -17.09 -6.37 -22.28
N VAL A 146 -18.25 -6.94 -21.93
CA VAL A 146 -18.83 -6.83 -20.58
C VAL A 146 -17.89 -7.39 -19.51
N CYS A 147 -17.33 -8.56 -19.76
CA CYS A 147 -16.37 -9.23 -18.90
C CYS A 147 -15.13 -8.36 -18.64
N GLY A 148 -14.56 -7.78 -19.71
CA GLY A 148 -13.38 -6.93 -19.63
C GLY A 148 -13.63 -5.67 -18.80
N GLU A 149 -14.76 -5.01 -19.01
CA GLU A 149 -15.16 -3.82 -18.27
C GLU A 149 -15.39 -4.11 -16.78
N VAL A 150 -16.24 -5.10 -16.47
CA VAL A 150 -16.54 -5.47 -15.07
C VAL A 150 -15.29 -5.96 -14.33
N TYR A 151 -14.44 -6.75 -15.01
CA TYR A 151 -13.18 -7.21 -14.42
C TYR A 151 -12.24 -6.05 -14.10
N SER A 152 -12.05 -5.11 -15.03
CA SER A 152 -11.18 -3.97 -14.85
C SER A 152 -11.69 -3.02 -13.74
N GLN A 153 -12.99 -2.72 -13.71
CA GLN A 153 -13.61 -1.88 -12.69
C GLN A 153 -13.56 -2.52 -11.30
N SER A 154 -13.80 -3.84 -11.21
CA SER A 154 -13.70 -4.55 -9.93
C SER A 154 -12.28 -4.51 -9.36
N LEU A 155 -11.27 -4.66 -10.21
CA LEU A 155 -9.87 -4.58 -9.81
C LEU A 155 -9.48 -3.14 -9.42
N GLN A 156 -9.90 -2.13 -10.18
CA GLN A 156 -9.68 -0.72 -9.84
C GLN A 156 -10.28 -0.38 -8.49
N SER A 157 -11.53 -0.77 -8.22
CA SER A 157 -12.21 -0.53 -6.94
C SER A 157 -11.47 -1.17 -5.79
N ALA A 158 -11.03 -2.42 -5.94
CA ALA A 158 -10.21 -3.11 -4.94
C ALA A 158 -8.89 -2.37 -4.67
N MET A 159 -8.20 -1.90 -5.72
CA MET A 159 -6.94 -1.16 -5.59
C MET A 159 -7.13 0.20 -4.90
N VAL A 160 -8.22 0.92 -5.18
CA VAL A 160 -8.55 2.19 -4.52
C VAL A 160 -8.82 1.98 -3.04
N ILE A 161 -9.56 0.92 -2.66
CA ILE A 161 -9.79 0.56 -1.26
C ILE A 161 -8.46 0.23 -0.57
N MET A 162 -7.60 -0.55 -1.19
CA MET A 162 -6.29 -0.86 -0.62
C MET A 162 -5.40 0.39 -0.49
N ALA A 163 -5.47 1.33 -1.44
CA ALA A 163 -4.78 2.61 -1.33
C ALA A 163 -5.28 3.45 -0.13
N SER A 164 -6.56 3.38 0.19
CA SER A 164 -7.13 4.10 1.33
C SER A 164 -6.62 3.59 2.69
N LEU A 165 -6.14 2.32 2.78
CA LEU A 165 -5.50 1.80 3.99
C LEU A 165 -4.19 2.53 4.33
N TYR A 166 -3.56 3.19 3.36
CA TYR A 166 -2.42 4.07 3.65
C TYR A 166 -2.81 5.25 4.54
N ALA A 167 -4.08 5.68 4.54
CA ALA A 167 -4.56 6.71 5.46
C ALA A 167 -4.48 6.24 6.92
N ALA A 168 -4.88 5.00 7.19
CA ALA A 168 -4.75 4.41 8.52
C ALA A 168 -3.28 4.29 8.93
N SER A 169 -2.41 3.81 8.03
CA SER A 169 -0.96 3.72 8.29
C SER A 169 -0.34 5.09 8.55
N SER A 170 -0.71 6.12 7.77
CA SER A 170 -0.28 7.50 7.98
C SER A 170 -0.69 8.01 9.36
N LEU A 171 -1.93 7.76 9.76
CA LEU A 171 -2.45 8.16 11.06
C LEU A 171 -1.66 7.51 12.20
N PHE A 172 -1.34 6.21 12.11
CA PHE A 172 -0.51 5.52 13.10
C PHE A 172 0.89 6.13 13.21
N PHE A 173 1.54 6.47 12.11
CA PHE A 173 2.82 7.17 12.11
C PHE A 173 2.74 8.54 12.78
N LEU A 174 1.67 9.31 12.51
CA LEU A 174 1.45 10.62 13.13
C LEU A 174 1.13 10.53 14.62
N ILE A 175 0.44 9.47 15.06
CA ILE A 175 0.20 9.22 16.49
C ILE A 175 1.52 8.84 17.19
N THR A 176 2.31 7.97 16.55
CA THR A 176 3.62 7.54 17.07
C THR A 176 4.56 8.73 17.26
N TRP A 177 4.55 9.72 16.36
CA TRP A 177 5.34 10.93 16.47
C TRP A 177 5.22 11.60 17.84
N ARG A 178 4.00 11.68 18.41
CA ARG A 178 3.76 12.37 19.69
C ARG A 178 4.40 11.68 20.88
N ARG A 179 4.71 10.39 20.80
CA ARG A 179 5.26 9.58 21.90
C ARG A 179 6.70 9.14 21.66
N LEU A 180 7.18 9.21 20.45
CA LEU A 180 8.47 8.66 20.03
C LEU A 180 9.66 9.20 20.85
N ASP A 181 9.64 10.48 21.20
CA ASP A 181 10.72 11.12 21.99
C ASP A 181 10.88 10.53 23.38
N LYS A 182 9.83 9.94 23.95
CA LYS A 182 9.83 9.33 25.28
C LYS A 182 10.24 7.85 25.27
N ASP A 183 9.96 7.19 24.13
CA ASP A 183 10.09 5.73 24.02
C ASP A 183 11.43 5.29 23.40
N MET A 184 12.23 6.22 22.84
CA MET A 184 13.53 5.91 22.24
C MET A 184 14.61 5.66 23.33
N VAL A 185 15.11 4.43 23.39
CA VAL A 185 16.11 3.95 24.39
C VAL A 185 17.45 4.67 24.29
N ASP A 186 17.86 5.08 23.09
CA ASP A 186 19.18 5.72 22.88
C ASP A 186 19.26 7.17 23.41
N ARG A 187 18.16 7.78 23.85
CA ARG A 187 18.13 9.13 24.42
C ARG A 187 18.24 9.19 25.93
N ASN A 188 17.99 8.07 26.61
CA ASN A 188 18.17 7.94 28.06
C ASN A 188 19.17 6.81 28.34
N PRO A 189 20.49 7.05 28.23
CA PRO A 189 21.48 6.12 28.73
C PRO A 189 21.41 6.17 30.27
N SER A 190 20.67 5.22 30.86
CA SER A 190 20.74 4.91 32.29
C SER A 190 22.00 4.14 32.61
#